data_88bc33db3faf347e2934f524785b26da
#
_entry.id   88bc33db3faf347e2934f524785b26da
#
_cell.length_a   1.000
_cell.length_b   1.000
_cell.length_c   1.000
_cell.angle_alpha   90.00
_cell.angle_beta   90.00
_cell.angle_gamma   90.00
#
_symmetry.space_group_name_H-M   'P 1'
#
loop_
_entity.id
_entity.type
_entity.pdbx_description
1 polymer ?
#
loop_
_entity_poly.entity_id
_entity_poly.type
_entity_poly.pdbx_seq_one_letter_code
_entity_poly.pdbx_strand_id
1 'polypeptide(L)'
;MRPGAPDLPGAPDRPGEPDRPTVTAAGEELTALVRSAQRGDRMAVQELLDLLTPYVGRLCGPIALQDGPDATQEALIAIFRNIGRLREPAALFGWARVIAVREAVRLARAGARTVADPLDEVPARGDPQLAADVRDVLERLSPAHRAVLVLRDLEGLDEHAVSALLGVPEPTVRTRLFRARRNFRKAWGR
;
A
#
# COMPACT_ATOMS: atom_id res chain seq x y z
N MET A 1 43.53 5.14 56.38
CA MET A 1 42.46 4.29 56.90
C MET A 1 41.17 4.83 56.34
N ARG A 2 40.64 4.24 55.24
CA ARG A 2 39.39 4.63 54.62
C ARG A 2 38.31 3.61 54.97
N PRO A 3 37.14 4.00 55.44
CA PRO A 3 36.05 3.07 55.74
C PRO A 3 35.41 2.58 54.47
N GLY A 4 35.09 1.26 54.47
CA GLY A 4 34.47 0.55 53.35
C GLY A 4 33.05 0.99 53.07
N ALA A 5 32.68 0.95 51.80
CA ALA A 5 31.32 1.15 51.31
C ALA A 5 30.44 -0.07 51.61
N PRO A 6 29.17 0.09 51.96
CA PRO A 6 28.25 -1.02 52.22
C PRO A 6 27.81 -1.68 50.91
N ASP A 7 27.76 -3.02 50.96
CA ASP A 7 27.22 -3.92 49.96
C ASP A 7 25.72 -3.65 49.75
N LEU A 8 25.30 -3.37 48.49
CA LEU A 8 23.90 -3.23 48.15
C LEU A 8 23.37 -4.59 47.69
N PRO A 9 22.19 -5.03 48.17
CA PRO A 9 21.57 -6.28 47.76
C PRO A 9 21.11 -6.24 46.30
N GLY A 10 21.25 -7.40 45.63
CA GLY A 10 20.98 -7.61 44.21
C GLY A 10 19.60 -7.16 43.78
N ALA A 11 19.54 -6.56 42.61
CA ALA A 11 18.32 -6.17 41.91
C ALA A 11 17.45 -7.42 41.61
N PRO A 12 16.11 -7.35 41.75
CA PRO A 12 15.25 -8.47 41.42
C PRO A 12 15.24 -8.74 39.94
N ASP A 13 15.29 -10.03 39.61
CA ASP A 13 15.12 -10.60 38.28
C ASP A 13 13.88 -10.01 37.56
N ARG A 14 14.08 -9.39 36.43
CA ARG A 14 12.98 -8.86 35.60
C ARG A 14 12.23 -10.03 34.99
N PRO A 15 10.89 -10.10 35.15
CA PRO A 15 10.09 -11.12 34.49
C PRO A 15 10.26 -10.99 32.98
N GLY A 16 10.43 -12.15 32.32
CA GLY A 16 10.70 -12.28 30.90
C GLY A 16 9.74 -11.47 30.03
N GLU A 17 10.33 -10.63 29.19
CA GLU A 17 9.66 -9.89 28.15
C GLU A 17 8.97 -10.89 27.20
N PRO A 18 7.66 -10.77 26.89
CA PRO A 18 7.00 -11.71 25.99
C PRO A 18 7.67 -11.62 24.61
N ASP A 19 8.00 -12.80 24.11
CA ASP A 19 8.64 -13.06 22.83
C ASP A 19 7.92 -12.30 21.70
N ARG A 20 8.40 -11.11 21.37
CA ARG A 20 7.99 -10.39 20.16
C ARG A 20 8.64 -11.12 19.00
N PRO A 21 7.85 -11.63 18.02
CA PRO A 21 8.45 -12.25 16.85
C PRO A 21 9.47 -11.26 16.25
N THR A 22 10.70 -11.65 16.25
CA THR A 22 11.79 -10.83 15.71
C THR A 22 11.48 -10.55 14.24
N VAL A 23 11.77 -9.34 13.77
CA VAL A 23 11.59 -8.90 12.36
C VAL A 23 12.12 -9.95 11.36
N THR A 24 13.10 -10.73 11.78
CA THR A 24 13.69 -11.86 11.03
C THR A 24 12.70 -13.02 10.84
N ALA A 25 11.97 -13.43 11.89
CA ALA A 25 11.00 -14.54 11.81
C ALA A 25 9.83 -14.22 10.87
N ALA A 26 9.25 -13.03 10.97
CA ALA A 26 8.18 -12.59 10.06
C ALA A 26 8.65 -12.52 8.59
N GLY A 27 9.90 -12.16 8.34
CA GLY A 27 10.49 -12.16 7.00
C GLY A 27 10.71 -13.56 6.43
N GLU A 28 11.08 -14.52 7.28
CA GLU A 28 11.25 -15.93 6.91
C GLU A 28 9.89 -16.59 6.63
N GLU A 29 8.88 -16.32 7.43
CA GLU A 29 7.51 -16.78 7.22
C GLU A 29 6.93 -16.27 5.89
N LEU A 30 7.09 -14.98 5.60
CA LEU A 30 6.69 -14.40 4.31
C LEU A 30 7.41 -15.06 3.14
N THR A 31 8.71 -15.31 3.29
CA THR A 31 9.51 -15.98 2.27
C THR A 31 9.04 -17.40 2.02
N ALA A 32 8.76 -18.16 3.07
CA ALA A 32 8.23 -19.52 2.97
C ALA A 32 6.84 -19.53 2.30
N LEU A 33 5.95 -18.62 2.69
CA LEU A 33 4.61 -18.46 2.14
C LEU A 33 4.67 -18.17 0.62
N VAL A 34 5.46 -17.18 0.20
CA VAL A 34 5.62 -16.83 -1.21
C VAL A 34 6.15 -18.01 -2.01
N ARG A 35 7.18 -18.69 -1.52
CA ARG A 35 7.76 -19.86 -2.21
C ARG A 35 6.77 -21.03 -2.30
N SER A 36 5.94 -21.25 -1.27
CA SER A 36 4.90 -22.26 -1.30
C SER A 36 3.82 -21.92 -2.35
N ALA A 37 3.35 -20.69 -2.38
CA ALA A 37 2.41 -20.20 -3.40
C ALA A 37 2.98 -20.33 -4.82
N GLN A 38 4.28 -20.05 -5.02
CA GLN A 38 4.98 -20.22 -6.30
C GLN A 38 5.01 -21.68 -6.78
N ARG A 39 5.01 -22.64 -5.85
CA ARG A 39 4.91 -24.09 -6.17
C ARG A 39 3.48 -24.55 -6.43
N GLY A 40 2.48 -23.67 -6.31
CA GLY A 40 1.09 -23.97 -6.55
C GLY A 40 0.34 -24.53 -5.34
N ASP A 41 0.86 -24.38 -4.12
CA ASP A 41 0.14 -24.73 -2.89
C ASP A 41 -1.08 -23.82 -2.73
N ARG A 42 -2.27 -24.44 -2.76
CA ARG A 42 -3.56 -23.73 -2.73
C ARG A 42 -3.79 -22.96 -1.42
N MET A 43 -3.35 -23.55 -0.28
CA MET A 43 -3.49 -22.90 1.02
C MET A 43 -2.59 -21.66 1.10
N ALA A 44 -1.34 -21.78 0.66
CA ALA A 44 -0.42 -20.66 0.60
C ALA A 44 -0.90 -19.56 -0.36
N VAL A 45 -1.51 -19.91 -1.48
CA VAL A 45 -2.12 -18.94 -2.40
C VAL A 45 -3.27 -18.20 -1.72
N GLN A 46 -4.15 -18.91 -0.98
CA GLN A 46 -5.26 -18.28 -0.25
C GLN A 46 -4.74 -17.32 0.84
N GLU A 47 -3.79 -17.76 1.64
CA GLU A 47 -3.18 -16.93 2.67
C GLU A 47 -2.50 -15.68 2.09
N LEU A 48 -1.83 -15.83 0.95
CA LEU A 48 -1.21 -14.71 0.26
C LEU A 48 -2.25 -13.74 -0.31
N LEU A 49 -3.41 -14.24 -0.79
CA LEU A 49 -4.56 -13.43 -1.20
C LEU A 49 -5.10 -12.61 -0.02
N ASP A 50 -5.32 -13.25 1.13
CA ASP A 50 -5.84 -12.60 2.32
C ASP A 50 -4.89 -11.49 2.82
N LEU A 51 -3.58 -11.71 2.69
CA LEU A 51 -2.54 -10.75 3.02
C LEU A 51 -2.50 -9.56 2.04
N LEU A 52 -2.60 -9.82 0.73
CA LEU A 52 -2.42 -8.80 -0.30
C LEU A 52 -3.69 -8.00 -0.60
N THR A 53 -4.88 -8.57 -0.45
CA THR A 53 -6.15 -7.90 -0.79
C THR A 53 -6.32 -6.55 -0.10
N PRO A 54 -6.16 -6.42 1.24
CA PRO A 54 -6.29 -5.12 1.89
C PRO A 54 -5.20 -4.12 1.48
N TYR A 55 -4.00 -4.60 1.20
CA TYR A 55 -2.91 -3.74 0.73
C TYR A 55 -3.16 -3.19 -0.67
N VAL A 56 -3.51 -4.06 -1.62
CA VAL A 56 -3.80 -3.70 -3.00
C VAL A 56 -5.03 -2.80 -3.07
N GLY A 57 -6.09 -3.11 -2.30
CA GLY A 57 -7.31 -2.29 -2.22
C GLY A 57 -7.04 -0.87 -1.73
N ARG A 58 -6.17 -0.70 -0.73
CA ARG A 58 -5.75 0.61 -0.22
C ARG A 58 -5.05 1.46 -1.29
N LEU A 59 -4.33 0.84 -2.22
CA LEU A 59 -3.68 1.52 -3.33
C LEU A 59 -4.65 1.83 -4.47
N CYS A 60 -5.46 0.85 -4.85
CA CYS A 60 -6.35 0.96 -6.01
C CYS A 60 -7.54 1.90 -5.76
N GLY A 61 -8.15 1.83 -4.57
CA GLY A 61 -9.35 2.61 -4.23
C GLY A 61 -9.20 4.11 -4.50
N PRO A 62 -8.26 4.81 -3.88
CA PRO A 62 -8.13 6.27 -4.08
C PRO A 62 -7.60 6.66 -5.48
N ILE A 63 -6.99 5.73 -6.24
CA ILE A 63 -6.52 6.00 -7.61
C ILE A 63 -7.65 5.80 -8.62
N ALA A 64 -8.37 4.69 -8.53
CA ALA A 64 -9.38 4.29 -9.49
C ALA A 64 -10.81 4.71 -9.09
N LEU A 65 -11.05 5.09 -7.82
CA LEU A 65 -12.34 5.52 -7.30
C LEU A 65 -13.44 4.47 -7.49
N GLN A 66 -14.48 4.75 -8.29
CA GLN A 66 -15.58 3.81 -8.57
C GLN A 66 -15.06 2.49 -9.16
N ASP A 67 -14.01 2.55 -9.99
CA ASP A 67 -13.36 1.36 -10.56
C ASP A 67 -12.36 0.70 -9.57
N GLY A 68 -12.31 1.16 -8.30
CA GLY A 68 -11.39 0.66 -7.27
C GLY A 68 -11.49 -0.83 -7.01
N PRO A 69 -12.68 -1.40 -6.80
CA PRO A 69 -12.87 -2.85 -6.65
C PRO A 69 -12.37 -3.64 -7.85
N ASP A 70 -12.71 -3.23 -9.07
CA ASP A 70 -12.28 -3.86 -10.31
C ASP A 70 -10.76 -3.76 -10.49
N ALA A 71 -10.20 -2.58 -10.19
CA ALA A 71 -8.75 -2.38 -10.22
C ALA A 71 -8.01 -3.28 -9.22
N THR A 72 -8.59 -3.50 -8.05
CA THR A 72 -8.06 -4.41 -7.04
C THR A 72 -8.08 -5.84 -7.52
N GLN A 73 -9.19 -6.29 -8.09
CA GLN A 73 -9.34 -7.63 -8.63
C GLN A 73 -8.37 -7.89 -9.78
N GLU A 74 -8.29 -6.99 -10.76
CA GLU A 74 -7.37 -7.11 -11.89
C GLU A 74 -5.91 -7.11 -11.45
N ALA A 75 -5.57 -6.25 -10.47
CA ALA A 75 -4.22 -6.23 -9.90
C ALA A 75 -3.86 -7.55 -9.20
N LEU A 76 -4.76 -8.12 -8.40
CA LEU A 76 -4.57 -9.41 -7.75
C LEU A 76 -4.41 -10.53 -8.79
N ILE A 77 -5.25 -10.58 -9.81
CA ILE A 77 -5.11 -11.53 -10.93
C ILE A 77 -3.74 -11.39 -11.59
N ALA A 78 -3.29 -10.16 -11.87
CA ALA A 78 -1.99 -9.91 -12.47
C ALA A 78 -0.83 -10.32 -11.55
N ILE A 79 -0.93 -10.08 -10.25
CA ILE A 79 0.03 -10.50 -9.23
C ILE A 79 0.15 -12.03 -9.25
N PHE A 80 -0.97 -12.76 -9.11
CA PHE A 80 -0.94 -14.22 -9.02
C PHE A 80 -0.51 -14.90 -10.32
N ARG A 81 -0.89 -14.37 -11.47
CA ARG A 81 -0.39 -14.86 -12.77
C ARG A 81 1.12 -14.71 -12.93
N ASN A 82 1.72 -13.76 -12.24
CA ASN A 82 3.14 -13.44 -12.35
C ASN A 82 3.95 -13.77 -11.08
N ILE A 83 3.35 -14.37 -10.04
CA ILE A 83 4.02 -14.64 -8.77
C ILE A 83 5.29 -15.48 -8.94
N GLY A 84 5.31 -16.39 -9.90
CA GLY A 84 6.48 -17.19 -10.24
C GLY A 84 7.68 -16.38 -10.75
N ARG A 85 7.49 -15.12 -11.16
CA ARG A 85 8.56 -14.21 -11.59
C ARG A 85 9.20 -13.43 -10.45
N LEU A 86 8.61 -13.43 -9.26
CA LEU A 86 9.15 -12.78 -8.09
C LEU A 86 10.36 -13.57 -7.58
N ARG A 87 11.56 -13.06 -7.84
CA ARG A 87 12.83 -13.72 -7.46
C ARG A 87 13.14 -13.56 -5.98
N GLU A 88 12.85 -12.38 -5.44
CA GLU A 88 13.12 -12.02 -4.05
C GLU A 88 11.79 -11.88 -3.27
N PRO A 89 11.41 -12.88 -2.45
CA PRO A 89 10.14 -12.84 -1.70
C PRO A 89 10.00 -11.63 -0.78
N ALA A 90 11.10 -11.14 -0.21
CA ALA A 90 11.11 -9.94 0.63
C ALA A 90 10.65 -8.68 -0.11
N ALA A 91 10.76 -8.66 -1.45
CA ALA A 91 10.30 -7.55 -2.29
C ALA A 91 8.81 -7.63 -2.65
N LEU A 92 8.04 -8.60 -2.11
CA LEU A 92 6.64 -8.86 -2.47
C LEU A 92 5.77 -7.60 -2.51
N PHE A 93 5.75 -6.82 -1.44
CA PHE A 93 4.90 -5.63 -1.35
C PHE A 93 5.32 -4.53 -2.33
N GLY A 94 6.63 -4.31 -2.51
CA GLY A 94 7.15 -3.36 -3.50
C GLY A 94 6.79 -3.76 -4.92
N TRP A 95 6.92 -5.05 -5.23
CA TRP A 95 6.57 -5.61 -6.53
C TRP A 95 5.06 -5.59 -6.79
N ALA A 96 4.25 -5.99 -5.81
CA ALA A 96 2.78 -5.93 -5.89
C ALA A 96 2.27 -4.49 -6.07
N ARG A 97 2.90 -3.51 -5.39
CA ARG A 97 2.60 -2.08 -5.53
C ARG A 97 2.73 -1.60 -6.97
N VAL A 98 3.80 -1.99 -7.66
CA VAL A 98 4.02 -1.61 -9.07
C VAL A 98 2.87 -2.08 -9.94
N ILE A 99 2.42 -3.32 -9.74
CA ILE A 99 1.30 -3.91 -10.49
C ILE A 99 0.00 -3.20 -10.13
N ALA A 100 -0.32 -3.07 -8.84
CA ALA A 100 -1.54 -2.45 -8.35
C ALA A 100 -1.72 -1.01 -8.88
N VAL A 101 -0.69 -0.17 -8.77
CA VAL A 101 -0.77 1.22 -9.23
C VAL A 101 -0.91 1.30 -10.75
N ARG A 102 -0.24 0.43 -11.51
CA ARG A 102 -0.39 0.41 -12.97
C ARG A 102 -1.81 0.04 -13.39
N GLU A 103 -2.39 -0.99 -12.79
CA GLU A 103 -3.75 -1.42 -13.07
C GLU A 103 -4.76 -0.34 -12.65
N ALA A 104 -4.62 0.25 -11.47
CA ALA A 104 -5.49 1.33 -11.01
C ALA A 104 -5.45 2.55 -11.93
N VAL A 105 -4.26 2.98 -12.37
CA VAL A 105 -4.14 4.09 -13.33
C VAL A 105 -4.71 3.73 -14.70
N ARG A 106 -4.55 2.48 -15.15
CA ARG A 106 -5.10 1.99 -16.41
C ARG A 106 -6.62 2.06 -16.41
N LEU A 107 -7.26 1.48 -15.38
CA LEU A 107 -8.73 1.48 -15.25
C LEU A 107 -9.28 2.88 -15.03
N ALA A 108 -8.70 3.68 -14.16
CA ALA A 108 -9.12 5.06 -13.95
C ALA A 108 -9.07 5.93 -15.24
N ARG A 109 -8.16 5.64 -16.17
CA ARG A 109 -8.12 6.32 -17.47
C ARG A 109 -9.16 5.79 -18.45
N ALA A 110 -9.50 4.52 -18.35
CA ALA A 110 -10.57 3.92 -19.16
C ALA A 110 -11.94 4.40 -18.69
N GLY A 111 -12.21 4.36 -17.38
CA GLY A 111 -13.44 4.83 -16.76
C GLY A 111 -13.71 6.33 -16.97
N ALA A 112 -12.68 7.16 -17.00
CA ALA A 112 -12.81 8.58 -17.34
C ALA A 112 -13.34 8.85 -18.77
N ARG A 113 -13.41 7.83 -19.61
CA ARG A 113 -13.98 7.89 -20.98
C ARG A 113 -15.41 7.34 -21.05
N THR A 114 -15.85 6.64 -20.02
CA THR A 114 -17.17 6.01 -19.95
C THR A 114 -17.83 6.53 -18.67
N VAL A 115 -18.97 7.19 -18.81
CA VAL A 115 -19.81 7.56 -17.63
C VAL A 115 -20.38 6.25 -17.12
N ALA A 116 -19.90 5.76 -15.99
CA ALA A 116 -20.35 4.52 -15.37
C ALA A 116 -21.39 4.82 -14.28
N ASP A 117 -22.43 3.96 -14.23
CA ASP A 117 -23.39 3.90 -13.13
C ASP A 117 -22.69 3.62 -11.77
N PRO A 118 -23.20 4.17 -10.66
CA PRO A 118 -22.59 3.95 -9.35
C PRO A 118 -22.74 2.49 -8.93
N LEU A 119 -21.62 1.82 -8.68
CA LEU A 119 -21.54 0.51 -8.08
C LEU A 119 -21.40 0.60 -6.56
N ASP A 120 -21.94 -0.41 -5.85
CA ASP A 120 -22.06 -0.50 -4.41
C ASP A 120 -20.74 -0.22 -3.65
N GLU A 121 -20.87 0.56 -2.57
CA GLU A 121 -19.75 0.98 -1.72
C GLU A 121 -19.21 -0.18 -0.87
N VAL A 122 -17.90 -0.42 -0.96
CA VAL A 122 -17.18 -1.24 0.02
C VAL A 122 -17.02 -0.42 1.30
N PRO A 123 -17.45 -0.92 2.48
CA PRO A 123 -17.36 -0.19 3.73
C PRO A 123 -15.92 0.19 4.06
N ALA A 124 -15.61 1.47 4.10
CA ALA A 124 -14.33 1.98 4.59
C ALA A 124 -14.30 1.90 6.12
N ARG A 125 -13.17 1.44 6.70
CA ARG A 125 -12.92 1.58 8.14
C ARG A 125 -12.64 3.06 8.44
N GLY A 126 -13.49 3.71 9.25
CA GLY A 126 -13.33 5.10 9.64
C GLY A 126 -14.65 5.86 9.65
N ASP A 127 -14.57 7.19 9.73
CA ASP A 127 -15.74 8.08 9.62
C ASP A 127 -16.26 8.04 8.17
N PRO A 128 -17.49 7.55 7.92
CA PRO A 128 -18.04 7.46 6.56
C PRO A 128 -18.17 8.83 5.88
N GLN A 129 -18.47 9.89 6.65
CA GLN A 129 -18.60 11.24 6.12
C GLN A 129 -17.25 11.76 5.64
N LEU A 130 -16.21 11.62 6.44
CA LEU A 130 -14.86 12.00 6.06
C LEU A 130 -14.37 11.22 4.83
N ALA A 131 -14.70 9.94 4.74
CA ALA A 131 -14.35 9.10 3.59
C ALA A 131 -15.05 9.58 2.30
N ALA A 132 -16.35 9.97 2.39
CA ALA A 132 -17.10 10.54 1.28
C ALA A 132 -16.53 11.90 0.85
N ASP A 133 -16.19 12.77 1.79
CA ASP A 133 -15.60 14.08 1.52
C ASP A 133 -14.25 13.97 0.83
N VAL A 134 -13.39 13.03 1.28
CA VAL A 134 -12.10 12.74 0.63
C VAL A 134 -12.31 12.21 -0.78
N ARG A 135 -13.28 11.32 -1.00
CA ARG A 135 -13.60 10.77 -2.33
C ARG A 135 -14.01 11.89 -3.29
N ASP A 136 -14.94 12.77 -2.89
CA ASP A 136 -15.40 13.91 -3.70
C ASP A 136 -14.24 14.81 -4.13
N VAL A 137 -13.30 15.06 -3.22
CA VAL A 137 -12.08 15.82 -3.56
C VAL A 137 -11.19 15.07 -4.54
N LEU A 138 -11.00 13.76 -4.36
CA LEU A 138 -10.19 12.95 -5.26
C LEU A 138 -10.80 12.86 -6.67
N GLU A 139 -12.13 12.83 -6.80
CA GLU A 139 -12.83 12.81 -8.10
C GLU A 139 -12.47 14.01 -8.98
N ARG A 140 -12.20 15.16 -8.35
CA ARG A 140 -11.76 16.40 -9.04
C ARG A 140 -10.30 16.37 -9.48
N LEU A 141 -9.56 15.31 -9.15
CA LEU A 141 -8.16 15.12 -9.56
C LEU A 141 -8.06 14.13 -10.72
N SER A 142 -7.11 14.38 -11.63
CA SER A 142 -6.80 13.39 -12.66
C SER A 142 -6.20 12.11 -12.05
N PRO A 143 -6.36 10.94 -12.68
CA PRO A 143 -5.76 9.69 -12.20
C PRO A 143 -4.25 9.78 -11.95
N ALA A 144 -3.53 10.55 -12.78
CA ALA A 144 -2.10 10.77 -12.60
C ALA A 144 -1.76 11.60 -11.34
N HIS A 145 -2.64 12.54 -10.95
CA HIS A 145 -2.49 13.31 -9.71
C HIS A 145 -2.82 12.46 -8.49
N ARG A 146 -3.88 11.63 -8.55
CA ARG A 146 -4.21 10.67 -7.49
C ARG A 146 -3.09 9.70 -7.24
N ALA A 147 -2.55 9.09 -8.31
CA ALA A 147 -1.44 8.14 -8.19
C ALA A 147 -0.20 8.76 -7.52
N VAL A 148 0.18 9.99 -7.87
CA VAL A 148 1.33 10.65 -7.25
C VAL A 148 1.06 10.96 -5.77
N LEU A 149 -0.16 11.39 -5.39
CA LEU A 149 -0.54 11.61 -3.98
C LEU A 149 -0.47 10.31 -3.18
N VAL A 150 -1.06 9.22 -3.69
CA VAL A 150 -1.05 7.93 -3.00
C VAL A 150 0.39 7.45 -2.79
N LEU A 151 1.22 7.52 -3.80
CA LEU A 151 2.61 7.03 -3.70
C LEU A 151 3.49 7.90 -2.78
N ARG A 152 3.30 9.22 -2.80
CA ARG A 152 4.11 10.14 -1.99
C ARG A 152 3.58 10.32 -0.58
N ASP A 153 2.28 10.54 -0.44
CA ASP A 153 1.68 11.00 0.82
C ASP A 153 1.13 9.83 1.65
N LEU A 154 0.67 8.73 1.01
CA LEU A 154 0.18 7.53 1.69
C LEU A 154 1.28 6.46 1.85
N GLU A 155 2.05 6.19 0.78
CA GLU A 155 3.10 5.14 0.78
C GLU A 155 4.49 5.67 1.18
N GLY A 156 4.68 6.98 1.26
CA GLY A 156 5.93 7.59 1.71
C GLY A 156 7.12 7.42 0.75
N LEU A 157 6.87 7.06 -0.53
CA LEU A 157 7.95 6.87 -1.50
C LEU A 157 8.65 8.19 -1.83
N ASP A 158 9.94 8.17 -2.09
CA ASP A 158 10.68 9.33 -2.60
C ASP A 158 10.35 9.62 -4.09
N GLU A 159 10.82 10.74 -4.61
CA GLU A 159 10.55 11.17 -5.99
C GLU A 159 11.14 10.20 -7.01
N HIS A 160 12.31 9.63 -6.71
CA HIS A 160 13.01 8.68 -7.56
C HIS A 160 12.21 7.38 -7.71
N ALA A 161 11.75 6.80 -6.60
CA ALA A 161 10.93 5.59 -6.60
C ALA A 161 9.60 5.79 -7.34
N VAL A 162 8.92 6.95 -7.13
CA VAL A 162 7.69 7.29 -7.85
C VAL A 162 7.94 7.48 -9.34
N SER A 163 9.05 8.12 -9.72
CA SER A 163 9.51 8.29 -11.11
C SER A 163 9.67 6.93 -11.81
N ALA A 164 10.42 6.02 -11.19
CA ALA A 164 10.64 4.68 -11.70
C ALA A 164 9.32 3.88 -11.81
N LEU A 165 8.43 3.96 -10.81
CA LEU A 165 7.15 3.24 -10.77
C LEU A 165 6.18 3.72 -11.85
N LEU A 166 6.04 5.05 -12.00
CA LEU A 166 5.12 5.67 -12.96
C LEU A 166 5.69 5.81 -14.38
N GLY A 167 6.99 5.56 -14.56
CA GLY A 167 7.67 5.71 -15.85
C GLY A 167 7.68 7.15 -16.35
N VAL A 168 7.86 8.13 -15.45
CA VAL A 168 7.92 9.58 -15.79
C VAL A 168 9.13 10.23 -15.13
N PRO A 169 9.73 11.27 -15.73
CA PRO A 169 10.87 11.96 -15.13
C PRO A 169 10.56 12.55 -13.75
N GLU A 170 11.55 12.58 -12.84
CA GLU A 170 11.41 13.15 -11.49
C GLU A 170 10.87 14.59 -11.48
N PRO A 171 11.31 15.50 -12.37
CA PRO A 171 10.71 16.84 -12.46
C PRO A 171 9.20 16.81 -12.75
N THR A 172 8.75 15.81 -13.52
CA THR A 172 7.32 15.59 -13.78
C THR A 172 6.60 15.13 -12.54
N VAL A 173 7.20 14.23 -11.73
CA VAL A 173 6.66 13.80 -10.42
C VAL A 173 6.47 15.01 -9.51
N ARG A 174 7.51 15.84 -9.37
CA ARG A 174 7.50 17.06 -8.54
C ARG A 174 6.40 18.03 -8.96
N THR A 175 6.30 18.30 -10.26
CA THR A 175 5.29 19.20 -10.80
C THR A 175 3.87 18.65 -10.61
N ARG A 176 3.65 17.34 -10.83
CA ARG A 176 2.37 16.68 -10.61
C ARG A 176 1.99 16.72 -9.14
N LEU A 177 2.91 16.41 -8.23
CA LEU A 177 2.68 16.43 -6.79
C LEU A 177 2.29 17.83 -6.31
N PHE A 178 3.03 18.86 -6.73
CA PHE A 178 2.71 20.25 -6.39
C PHE A 178 1.30 20.63 -6.86
N ARG A 179 0.95 20.32 -8.10
CA ARG A 179 -0.40 20.60 -8.65
C ARG A 179 -1.48 19.79 -7.96
N ALA A 180 -1.22 18.51 -7.68
CA ALA A 180 -2.17 17.62 -7.01
C ALA A 180 -2.48 18.11 -5.60
N ARG A 181 -1.46 18.43 -4.80
CA ARG A 181 -1.64 18.97 -3.44
C ARG A 181 -2.35 20.33 -3.44
N ARG A 182 -2.02 21.20 -4.40
CA ARG A 182 -2.71 22.49 -4.55
C ARG A 182 -4.20 22.30 -4.88
N ASN A 183 -4.50 21.42 -5.83
CA ASN A 183 -5.88 21.17 -6.25
C ASN A 183 -6.67 20.46 -5.16
N PHE A 184 -6.06 19.52 -4.43
CA PHE A 184 -6.65 18.86 -3.28
C PHE A 184 -7.05 19.89 -2.21
N ARG A 185 -6.12 20.75 -1.78
CA ARG A 185 -6.41 21.80 -0.79
C ARG A 185 -7.50 22.77 -1.23
N LYS A 186 -7.48 23.16 -2.52
CA LYS A 186 -8.53 24.04 -3.06
C LYS A 186 -9.91 23.39 -3.08
N ALA A 187 -9.99 22.09 -3.32
CA ALA A 187 -11.23 21.34 -3.32
C ALA A 187 -11.72 21.06 -1.89
N TRP A 188 -10.81 20.79 -0.96
CA TRP A 188 -11.10 20.54 0.46
C TRP A 188 -11.59 21.78 1.21
N GLY A 189 -11.08 22.96 0.89
CA GLY A 189 -11.43 24.23 1.56
C GLY A 189 -12.71 24.90 1.06
N ARG A 190 -13.52 24.20 0.27
CA ARG A 190 -14.83 24.65 -0.20
C ARG A 190 -15.96 23.94 0.53
#